data_b6f5a1b76e8e2fe7b5ec1ef520684daf
#
_entry.id   b6f5a1b76e8e2fe7b5ec1ef520684daf
#
_cell.length_a   1.000
_cell.length_b   1.000
_cell.length_c   1.000
_cell.angle_alpha   90.00
_cell.angle_beta   90.00
_cell.angle_gamma   90.00
#
_symmetry.space_group_name_H-M   'P 1'
#
loop_
_entity.id
_entity.type
_entity.pdbx_description
1 polymer ?
#
loop_
_entity_poly.entity_id
_entity_poly.type
_entity_poly.pdbx_seq_one_letter_code
_entity_poly.pdbx_strand_id
1 'polypeptide(L)'
;MALTVAEQRQPGESEAERAALHRSMLAYTGRYRVEGDEFVTTVDVSWNETWNGTEQRRRYQIEGDRLFIETAPAPSLSFPGKVDFRRIVWEREP
;
A
#
# COMPACT_ATOMS: atom_id res chain seq x y z
N MET A 1 -8.96 2.32 5.82
CA MET A 1 -8.48 1.11 5.12
C MET A 1 -7.79 1.49 3.83
N ALA A 2 -6.71 0.83 3.52
CA ALA A 2 -6.01 0.98 2.24
C ALA A 2 -6.01 -0.35 1.50
N LEU A 3 -6.28 -0.32 0.21
CA LEU A 3 -6.30 -1.49 -0.65
C LEU A 3 -5.77 -1.13 -2.03
N THR A 4 -4.78 -1.87 -2.50
CA THR A 4 -4.31 -1.78 -3.88
C THR A 4 -4.16 -3.18 -4.47
N VAL A 5 -4.42 -3.30 -5.76
CA VAL A 5 -4.26 -4.55 -6.50
C VAL A 5 -3.59 -4.29 -7.83
N ALA A 6 -2.93 -5.31 -8.39
CA ALA A 6 -2.38 -5.22 -9.73
C ALA A 6 -3.49 -5.12 -10.78
N GLU A 7 -3.22 -4.45 -11.91
CA GLU A 7 -4.23 -4.24 -12.96
C GLU A 7 -4.73 -5.52 -13.60
N GLN A 8 -3.84 -6.47 -13.82
CA GLN A 8 -4.18 -7.74 -14.48
C GLN A 8 -4.08 -8.88 -13.49
N ARG A 9 -5.22 -9.38 -13.06
CA ARG A 9 -5.30 -10.48 -12.11
C ARG A 9 -6.15 -11.61 -12.69
N GLN A 10 -5.70 -12.84 -12.44
CA GLN A 10 -6.41 -14.06 -12.85
C GLN A 10 -7.11 -14.68 -11.64
N PRO A 11 -8.23 -15.40 -11.83
CA PRO A 11 -8.84 -16.16 -10.75
C PRO A 11 -7.84 -17.17 -10.15
N GLY A 12 -7.81 -17.26 -8.81
CA GLY A 12 -6.89 -18.16 -8.12
C GLY A 12 -7.56 -19.48 -7.80
N GLU A 13 -7.20 -20.54 -8.52
CA GLU A 13 -7.71 -21.90 -8.30
C GLU A 13 -6.67 -22.82 -7.67
N SER A 14 -5.39 -22.65 -8.03
CA SER A 14 -4.29 -23.42 -7.45
C SER A 14 -3.62 -22.65 -6.32
N GLU A 15 -2.79 -23.34 -5.51
CA GLU A 15 -2.01 -22.68 -4.46
C GLU A 15 -1.04 -21.65 -5.05
N ALA A 16 -0.41 -21.96 -6.18
CA ALA A 16 0.51 -21.03 -6.83
C ALA A 16 -0.21 -19.76 -7.32
N GLU A 17 -1.41 -19.93 -7.89
CA GLU A 17 -2.23 -18.81 -8.33
C GLU A 17 -2.72 -17.95 -7.17
N ARG A 18 -3.13 -18.59 -6.06
CA ARG A 18 -3.52 -17.86 -4.84
C ARG A 18 -2.35 -17.11 -4.23
N ALA A 19 -1.16 -17.69 -4.22
CA ALA A 19 0.04 -17.02 -3.76
C ALA A 19 0.38 -15.81 -4.65
N ALA A 20 0.23 -15.93 -5.96
CA ALA A 20 0.41 -14.83 -6.89
C ALA A 20 -0.59 -13.70 -6.64
N LEU A 21 -1.86 -14.02 -6.39
CA LEU A 21 -2.88 -13.04 -6.06
C LEU A 21 -2.54 -12.31 -4.76
N HIS A 22 -2.13 -13.03 -3.74
CA HIS A 22 -1.72 -12.44 -2.46
C HIS A 22 -0.55 -11.47 -2.63
N ARG A 23 0.46 -11.83 -3.43
CA ARG A 23 1.60 -10.97 -3.71
C ARG A 23 1.25 -9.75 -4.54
N SER A 24 0.16 -9.81 -5.31
CA SER A 24 -0.25 -8.74 -6.22
C SER A 24 -1.18 -7.70 -5.58
N MET A 25 -1.39 -7.78 -4.28
CA MET A 25 -2.27 -6.88 -3.56
C MET A 25 -1.59 -6.33 -2.31
N LEU A 26 -2.16 -5.25 -1.79
CA LEU A 26 -1.81 -4.68 -0.51
C LEU A 26 -3.11 -4.20 0.13
N ALA A 27 -3.36 -4.61 1.37
CA ALA A 27 -4.53 -4.17 2.11
C ALA A 27 -4.23 -4.11 3.60
N TYR A 28 -4.59 -3.00 4.24
CA TYR A 28 -4.45 -2.85 5.68
C TYR A 28 -5.42 -1.83 6.23
N THR A 29 -5.69 -1.93 7.51
CA THR A 29 -6.47 -0.96 8.28
C THR A 29 -5.69 -0.55 9.52
N GLY A 30 -6.01 0.62 10.05
CA GLY A 30 -5.37 1.08 11.28
C GLY A 30 -5.76 2.51 11.59
N ARG A 31 -5.09 3.05 12.59
CA ARG A 31 -5.24 4.44 12.98
C ARG A 31 -4.12 5.25 12.34
N TYR A 32 -4.41 6.48 11.99
CA TYR A 32 -3.40 7.35 11.40
C TYR A 32 -3.15 8.58 12.27
N ARG A 33 -1.97 9.14 12.11
CA ARG A 33 -1.61 10.45 12.60
C ARG A 33 -0.74 11.16 11.56
N VAL A 34 -0.65 12.47 11.65
CA VAL A 34 0.19 13.26 10.76
C VAL A 34 1.36 13.81 11.56
N GLU A 35 2.57 13.61 11.05
CA GLU A 35 3.80 14.13 11.61
C GLU A 35 4.56 14.91 10.53
N GLY A 36 4.48 16.24 10.57
CA GLY A 36 5.09 17.09 9.54
C GLY A 36 4.49 16.80 8.17
N ASP A 37 5.32 16.32 7.24
CA ASP A 37 4.92 15.93 5.89
C ASP A 37 4.66 14.44 5.75
N GLU A 38 4.63 13.71 6.86
CA GLU A 38 4.41 12.27 6.86
C GLU A 38 3.03 11.90 7.39
N PHE A 39 2.45 10.93 6.73
CA PHE A 39 1.21 10.26 7.13
C PHE A 39 1.61 8.91 7.71
N VAL A 40 1.34 8.71 9.00
CA VAL A 40 1.76 7.51 9.73
C VAL A 40 0.54 6.70 10.10
N THR A 41 0.49 5.46 9.63
CA THR A 41 -0.58 4.52 9.98
C THR A 41 -0.04 3.45 10.92
N THR A 42 -0.68 3.29 12.07
CA THR A 42 -0.44 2.16 12.96
C THR A 42 -1.35 1.02 12.50
N VAL A 43 -0.76 -0.03 11.97
CA VAL A 43 -1.51 -1.12 11.34
C VAL A 43 -2.14 -2.04 12.38
N ASP A 44 -3.47 -2.17 12.34
CA ASP A 44 -4.20 -3.12 13.19
C ASP A 44 -4.29 -4.47 12.51
N VAL A 45 -4.76 -4.51 11.27
CA VAL A 45 -4.93 -5.73 10.48
C VAL A 45 -4.46 -5.46 9.06
N SER A 46 -3.73 -6.40 8.50
CA SER A 46 -3.29 -6.32 7.11
C SER A 46 -3.36 -7.68 6.42
N TRP A 47 -3.27 -7.66 5.08
CA TRP A 47 -3.20 -8.88 4.27
C TRP A 47 -1.92 -9.69 4.57
N ASN A 48 -0.88 -9.02 5.05
CA ASN A 48 0.38 -9.62 5.45
C ASN A 48 0.51 -9.45 6.97
N GLU A 49 0.41 -10.53 7.70
CA GLU A 49 0.40 -10.50 9.17
C GLU A 49 1.68 -9.92 9.77
N THR A 50 2.79 -9.92 9.05
CA THR A 50 4.02 -9.31 9.54
C THR A 50 3.90 -7.80 9.70
N TRP A 51 2.91 -7.18 9.06
CA TRP A 51 2.64 -5.75 9.18
C TRP A 51 1.79 -5.39 10.39
N ASN A 52 1.08 -6.36 10.97
CA ASN A 52 0.21 -6.10 12.12
C ASN A 52 1.05 -5.56 13.29
N GLY A 53 0.59 -4.48 13.90
CA GLY A 53 1.30 -3.83 15.00
C GLY A 53 2.47 -2.95 14.57
N THR A 54 2.75 -2.83 13.28
CA THR A 54 3.82 -1.97 12.78
C THR A 54 3.28 -0.60 12.36
N GLU A 55 4.18 0.34 12.14
CA GLU A 55 3.85 1.63 11.57
C GLU A 55 4.25 1.69 10.11
N GLN A 56 3.35 2.22 9.28
CA GLN A 56 3.62 2.49 7.86
C GLN A 56 3.72 4.00 7.68
N ARG A 57 4.89 4.48 7.35
CA ARG A 57 5.16 5.90 7.12
C ARG A 57 5.16 6.20 5.63
N ARG A 58 4.43 7.26 5.24
CA ARG A 58 4.32 7.69 3.86
C ARG A 58 4.41 9.20 3.80
N ARG A 59 5.05 9.74 2.79
CA ARG A 59 4.96 11.16 2.51
C ARG A 59 3.60 11.47 1.91
N TYR A 60 3.06 12.62 2.22
CA TYR A 60 1.80 13.06 1.63
C TYR A 60 1.88 14.50 1.17
N GLN A 61 1.03 14.83 0.21
CA GLN A 61 0.83 16.19 -0.27
C GLN A 61 -0.62 16.36 -0.63
N ILE A 62 -1.20 17.50 -0.28
CA ILE A 62 -2.59 17.83 -0.62
C ILE A 62 -2.58 18.95 -1.65
N GLU A 63 -3.26 18.74 -2.76
CA GLU A 63 -3.45 19.72 -3.82
C GLU A 63 -4.94 19.78 -4.18
N GLY A 64 -5.65 20.83 -3.72
CA GLY A 64 -7.09 20.95 -3.91
C GLY A 64 -7.83 19.77 -3.29
N ASP A 65 -8.55 18.99 -4.11
CA ASP A 65 -9.31 17.83 -3.66
C ASP A 65 -8.53 16.51 -3.78
N ARG A 66 -7.25 16.57 -4.08
CA ARG A 66 -6.41 15.39 -4.25
C ARG A 66 -5.41 15.23 -3.13
N LEU A 67 -5.28 14.01 -2.67
CA LEU A 67 -4.27 13.59 -1.71
C LEU A 67 -3.29 12.65 -2.41
N PHE A 68 -2.02 13.03 -2.42
CA PHE A 68 -0.93 12.22 -2.97
C PHE A 68 -0.19 11.57 -1.82
N ILE A 69 -0.03 10.25 -1.87
CA ILE A 69 0.72 9.48 -0.88
C ILE A 69 1.82 8.72 -1.61
N GLU A 70 3.05 8.85 -1.13
CA GLU A 70 4.20 8.16 -1.69
C GLU A 70 4.84 7.23 -0.66
N THR A 71 5.17 6.02 -1.09
CA THR A 71 5.96 5.10 -0.28
C THR A 71 7.45 5.42 -0.39
N ALA A 72 8.22 5.08 0.64
CA ALA A 72 9.68 5.14 0.55
C ALA A 72 10.18 4.15 -0.52
N PRO A 73 11.27 4.47 -1.24
CA PRO A 73 11.87 3.51 -2.17
C PRO A 73 12.24 2.20 -1.46
N ALA A 74 11.92 1.09 -2.09
CA ALA A 74 12.20 -0.24 -1.54
C ALA A 74 12.50 -1.21 -2.69
N PRO A 75 13.17 -2.34 -2.41
CA PRO A 75 13.42 -3.34 -3.42
C PRO A 75 12.12 -3.79 -4.09
N SER A 76 12.14 -3.84 -5.43
CA SER A 76 10.97 -4.25 -6.20
C SER A 76 10.70 -5.74 -6.02
N LEU A 77 9.43 -6.10 -5.75
CA LEU A 77 9.01 -7.50 -5.70
C LEU A 77 8.85 -8.11 -7.10
N SER A 78 8.61 -7.25 -8.10
CA SER A 78 8.35 -7.67 -9.48
C SER A 78 9.62 -7.72 -10.33
N PHE A 79 10.62 -6.90 -10.02
CA PHE A 79 11.84 -6.77 -10.81
C PHE A 79 13.06 -6.88 -9.89
N PRO A 80 13.63 -8.08 -9.70
CA PRO A 80 14.80 -8.29 -8.84
C PRO A 80 15.96 -7.38 -9.21
N GLY A 81 16.61 -6.81 -8.19
CA GLY A 81 17.73 -5.91 -8.36
C GLY A 81 17.35 -4.46 -8.65
N LYS A 82 16.07 -4.14 -8.74
CA LYS A 82 15.58 -2.77 -8.92
C LYS A 82 14.93 -2.25 -7.64
N VAL A 83 14.92 -0.93 -7.50
CA VAL A 83 14.26 -0.22 -6.41
C VAL A 83 13.09 0.54 -7.02
N ASP A 84 11.92 0.43 -6.40
CA ASP A 84 10.75 1.19 -6.82
C ASP A 84 10.06 1.87 -5.62
N PHE A 85 9.16 2.76 -5.93
CA PHE A 85 8.24 3.35 -4.95
C PHE A 85 6.83 3.37 -5.55
N ARG A 86 5.84 3.51 -4.68
CA ARG A 86 4.44 3.58 -5.10
C ARG A 86 3.89 4.95 -4.78
N ARG A 87 3.07 5.46 -5.67
CA ARG A 87 2.34 6.70 -5.50
C ARG A 87 0.85 6.41 -5.59
N ILE A 88 0.10 6.82 -4.57
CA ILE A 88 -1.35 6.65 -4.52
C ILE A 88 -1.98 8.02 -4.57
N VAL A 89 -2.98 8.20 -5.42
CA VAL A 89 -3.72 9.44 -5.57
C VAL A 89 -5.16 9.20 -5.13
N TRP A 90 -5.62 10.00 -4.19
CA TRP A 90 -6.99 9.97 -3.71
C TRP A 90 -7.68 11.26 -4.09
N GLU A 91 -8.94 11.17 -4.52
CA GLU A 91 -9.80 12.32 -4.76
C GLU A 91 -10.86 12.38 -3.67
N ARG A 92 -11.12 13.61 -3.18
CA ARG A 92 -12.21 13.83 -2.25
C ARG A 92 -13.53 13.68 -2.98
N GLU A 93 -14.45 12.93 -2.42
CA GLU A 93 -15.81 12.87 -2.92
C GLU A 93 -16.52 14.21 -2.68
N PRO A 94 -17.37 14.63 -3.64
CA PRO A 94 -18.15 15.87 -3.48
C PRO A 94 -19.13 15.82 -2.31
#